data_993bd5b185f0763fc26397c51ef0de31
#
_entry.id   993bd5b185f0763fc26397c51ef0de31
#
_cell.length_a   1.000
_cell.length_b   1.000
_cell.length_c   1.000
_cell.angle_alpha   90.00
_cell.angle_beta   90.00
_cell.angle_gamma   90.00
#
_symmetry.space_group_name_H-M   'P 1'
#
loop_
_entity.id
_entity.type
_entity.pdbx_description
1 polymer ?
#
loop_
_entity_poly.entity_id
_entity_poly.type
_entity_poly.pdbx_seq_one_letter_code
_entity_poly.pdbx_strand_id
1 'polypeptide(L)'
;MANKEYKSDANLSLYEHQSTYCPNMPLRDLLYFASIIRKRIKAQKRDIYGGKILKIPVPHFVVFYNGKEEAPEQYDLRLSDAFEQETEHPEIELVCRVYNINKGKNAQLLSKCRTLREYMYFVDRVRKNNEISGNLEDAIRQAIDHCIEEDVLRDFLDEHREEVMHVMTLDYTFERRLEMQRAEAIEDGEKIGRKEQLSELIQKKILKNKPLDQIADELEESPETIRPLYEKIRQEMQQ
;
A
#
# COMPACT_ATOMS: atom_id res chain seq x y z
N MET A 1 1.00 -10.35 -9.37
CA MET A 1 0.51 -11.47 -8.54
C MET A 1 -0.77 -12.03 -9.09
N ALA A 2 -0.91 -13.35 -9.13
CA ALA A 2 -2.09 -13.99 -9.69
C ALA A 2 -3.21 -13.96 -8.64
N ASN A 3 -4.28 -13.21 -8.93
CA ASN A 3 -5.53 -13.30 -8.17
C ASN A 3 -6.06 -14.74 -8.27
N LYS A 4 -5.96 -15.51 -7.19
CA LYS A 4 -6.61 -16.82 -7.12
C LYS A 4 -8.11 -16.61 -6.95
N GLU A 5 -8.85 -16.90 -8.04
CA GLU A 5 -10.32 -16.94 -8.06
C GLU A 5 -10.77 -18.29 -7.50
N TYR A 6 -11.42 -18.29 -6.33
CA TYR A 6 -12.12 -19.47 -5.81
C TYR A 6 -13.60 -19.37 -6.15
N LYS A 7 -14.10 -20.32 -6.96
CA LYS A 7 -15.50 -20.42 -7.37
C LYS A 7 -16.24 -21.47 -6.55
N SER A 8 -17.17 -21.03 -5.68
CA SER A 8 -18.44 -21.74 -5.56
C SER A 8 -19.42 -21.09 -6.53
N ASP A 9 -20.41 -21.81 -7.06
CA ASP A 9 -21.34 -21.26 -8.08
C ASP A 9 -22.11 -20.00 -7.64
N ALA A 10 -22.10 -19.66 -6.36
CA ALA A 10 -22.80 -18.52 -5.75
C ALA A 10 -21.90 -17.40 -5.24
N ASN A 11 -20.62 -17.62 -5.00
CA ASN A 11 -19.69 -16.63 -4.42
C ASN A 11 -18.46 -16.44 -5.32
N LEU A 12 -17.96 -15.19 -5.37
CA LEU A 12 -16.71 -14.81 -6.02
C LEU A 12 -15.84 -14.11 -5.00
N SER A 13 -14.78 -14.76 -4.52
CA SER A 13 -13.84 -14.16 -3.58
C SER A 13 -12.57 -13.73 -4.31
N LEU A 14 -12.22 -12.46 -4.18
CA LEU A 14 -10.94 -11.92 -4.60
C LEU A 14 -10.04 -11.85 -3.38
N TYR A 15 -8.87 -12.47 -3.49
CA TYR A 15 -7.85 -12.44 -2.45
C TYR A 15 -6.63 -11.71 -2.98
N GLU A 16 -6.21 -10.68 -2.27
CA GLU A 16 -4.95 -10.00 -2.53
C GLU A 16 -4.01 -10.13 -1.33
N HIS A 17 -2.72 -10.19 -1.64
CA HIS A 17 -1.66 -10.16 -0.66
C HIS A 17 -0.93 -8.82 -0.76
N GLN A 18 -0.72 -8.15 0.38
CA GLN A 18 -0.06 -6.85 0.44
C GLN A 18 1.03 -6.82 1.50
N SER A 19 2.23 -6.51 1.06
CA SER A 19 3.38 -6.23 1.90
C SER A 19 3.55 -4.73 2.22
N THR A 20 2.77 -3.88 1.55
CA THR A 20 2.75 -2.43 1.76
C THR A 20 1.31 -1.95 1.88
N TYR A 21 1.04 -1.02 2.79
CA TYR A 21 -0.28 -0.43 2.92
C TYR A 21 -0.72 0.26 1.62
N CYS A 22 -1.90 -0.09 1.12
CA CYS A 22 -2.48 0.51 -0.07
C CYS A 22 -3.95 0.90 0.18
N PRO A 23 -4.25 2.19 0.41
CA PRO A 23 -5.62 2.66 0.67
C PRO A 23 -6.53 2.52 -0.56
N ASN A 24 -5.96 2.42 -1.77
CA ASN A 24 -6.71 2.34 -3.02
C ASN A 24 -7.20 0.91 -3.37
N MET A 25 -7.15 -0.03 -2.43
CA MET A 25 -7.60 -1.40 -2.68
C MET A 25 -9.07 -1.49 -3.12
N PRO A 26 -10.02 -0.76 -2.51
CA PRO A 26 -11.40 -0.82 -2.96
C PRO A 26 -11.58 -0.40 -4.42
N LEU A 27 -10.87 0.63 -4.87
CA LEU A 27 -10.91 1.07 -6.27
C LEU A 27 -10.28 0.03 -7.21
N ARG A 28 -9.18 -0.59 -6.83
CA ARG A 28 -8.52 -1.66 -7.61
C ARG A 28 -9.43 -2.88 -7.72
N ASP A 29 -10.01 -3.31 -6.62
CA ASP A 29 -10.92 -4.46 -6.56
C ASP A 29 -12.20 -4.23 -7.38
N LEU A 30 -12.73 -3.01 -7.38
CA LEU A 30 -13.86 -2.63 -8.25
C LEU A 30 -13.51 -2.85 -9.72
N LEU A 31 -12.34 -2.41 -10.17
CA LEU A 31 -11.88 -2.57 -11.57
C LEU A 31 -11.64 -4.04 -11.91
N TYR A 32 -11.05 -4.81 -11.00
CA TYR A 32 -10.84 -6.25 -11.19
C TYR A 32 -12.18 -7.00 -11.26
N PHE A 33 -13.08 -6.74 -10.32
CA PHE A 33 -14.39 -7.34 -10.30
C PHE A 33 -15.17 -7.04 -11.58
N ALA A 34 -15.20 -5.79 -12.02
CA ALA A 34 -15.86 -5.39 -13.27
C ALA A 34 -15.27 -6.13 -14.48
N SER A 35 -13.96 -6.30 -14.53
CA SER A 35 -13.27 -7.06 -15.59
C SER A 35 -13.66 -8.55 -15.59
N ILE A 36 -13.68 -9.18 -14.41
CA ILE A 36 -14.06 -10.59 -14.23
C ILE A 36 -15.51 -10.81 -14.67
N ILE A 37 -16.44 -9.97 -14.20
CA ILE A 37 -17.85 -10.06 -14.56
C ILE A 37 -18.05 -9.86 -16.06
N ARG A 38 -17.37 -8.90 -16.69
CA ARG A 38 -17.42 -8.69 -18.14
C ARG A 38 -16.97 -9.94 -18.91
N LYS A 39 -15.85 -10.57 -18.51
CA LYS A 39 -15.34 -11.81 -19.12
C LYS A 39 -16.35 -12.95 -18.94
N ARG A 40 -16.96 -13.09 -17.75
CA ARG A 40 -17.96 -14.13 -17.46
C ARG A 40 -19.22 -13.96 -18.32
N ILE A 41 -19.75 -12.75 -18.43
CA ILE A 41 -20.92 -12.43 -19.27
C ILE A 41 -20.62 -12.81 -20.72
N LYS A 42 -19.47 -12.41 -21.25
CA LYS A 42 -19.03 -12.75 -22.63
C LYS A 42 -18.90 -14.26 -22.84
N ALA A 43 -18.24 -14.97 -21.91
CA ALA A 43 -18.04 -16.42 -22.00
C ALA A 43 -19.38 -17.18 -21.96
N GLN A 44 -20.35 -16.72 -21.19
CA GLN A 44 -21.69 -17.30 -21.10
C GLN A 44 -22.65 -16.83 -22.23
N LYS A 45 -22.17 -15.97 -23.14
CA LYS A 45 -22.98 -15.40 -24.24
C LYS A 45 -24.29 -14.75 -23.74
N ARG A 46 -24.23 -14.10 -22.54
CA ARG A 46 -25.37 -13.42 -21.94
C ARG A 46 -25.42 -11.98 -22.41
N ASP A 47 -26.66 -11.46 -22.49
CA ASP A 47 -26.91 -10.08 -22.90
C ASP A 47 -27.35 -9.23 -21.69
N ILE A 48 -26.56 -8.20 -21.38
CA ILE A 48 -26.84 -7.24 -20.27
C ILE A 48 -27.96 -6.26 -20.62
N TYR A 49 -28.29 -6.11 -21.89
CA TYR A 49 -29.36 -5.23 -22.38
C TYR A 49 -30.70 -5.95 -22.50
N GLY A 50 -30.73 -7.23 -22.22
CA GLY A 50 -31.97 -8.03 -22.24
C GLY A 50 -32.92 -7.70 -21.10
N GLY A 51 -34.19 -8.01 -21.24
CA GLY A 51 -35.24 -7.71 -20.24
C GLY A 51 -35.21 -8.59 -18.98
N LYS A 52 -34.22 -9.46 -18.79
CA LYS A 52 -34.09 -10.35 -17.62
C LYS A 52 -32.85 -10.00 -16.79
N ILE A 53 -33.02 -9.96 -15.46
CA ILE A 53 -31.92 -9.75 -14.54
C ILE A 53 -30.86 -10.85 -14.70
N LEU A 54 -29.62 -10.46 -14.96
CA LEU A 54 -28.48 -11.36 -14.92
C LEU A 54 -27.99 -11.55 -13.49
N LYS A 55 -28.14 -12.76 -12.95
CA LYS A 55 -27.56 -13.09 -11.66
C LYS A 55 -26.04 -13.20 -11.78
N ILE A 56 -25.33 -12.56 -10.88
CA ILE A 56 -23.87 -12.63 -10.73
C ILE A 56 -23.54 -13.19 -9.34
N PRO A 57 -22.35 -13.81 -9.15
CA PRO A 57 -21.94 -14.28 -7.84
C PRO A 57 -21.77 -13.12 -6.86
N VAL A 58 -21.99 -13.40 -5.57
CA VAL A 58 -21.75 -12.42 -4.50
C VAL A 58 -20.24 -12.17 -4.39
N PRO A 59 -19.78 -10.91 -4.52
CA PRO A 59 -18.37 -10.62 -4.40
C PRO A 59 -17.93 -10.55 -2.94
N HIS A 60 -16.73 -11.05 -2.66
CA HIS A 60 -16.01 -10.88 -1.39
C HIS A 60 -14.61 -10.40 -1.70
N PHE A 61 -14.18 -9.32 -1.03
CA PHE A 61 -12.87 -8.69 -1.21
C PHE A 61 -12.08 -8.82 0.08
N VAL A 62 -11.00 -9.57 0.01
CA VAL A 62 -10.16 -9.91 1.17
C VAL A 62 -8.71 -9.58 0.87
N VAL A 63 -8.09 -8.83 1.75
CA VAL A 63 -6.68 -8.46 1.69
C VAL A 63 -5.94 -9.12 2.85
N PHE A 64 -4.87 -9.85 2.55
CA PHE A 64 -3.93 -10.35 3.55
C PHE A 64 -2.74 -9.39 3.62
N TYR A 65 -2.62 -8.68 4.73
CA TYR A 65 -1.55 -7.73 4.97
C TYR A 65 -0.44 -8.37 5.80
N ASN A 66 0.79 -8.32 5.28
CA ASN A 66 2.00 -8.76 5.97
C ASN A 66 3.12 -7.70 5.94
N GLY A 67 2.78 -6.43 5.75
CA GLY A 67 3.75 -5.34 5.70
C GLY A 67 4.47 -5.14 7.03
N LYS A 68 5.54 -4.31 6.99
CA LYS A 68 6.36 -3.98 8.17
C LYS A 68 5.70 -2.91 9.04
N GLU A 69 4.85 -2.06 8.45
CA GLU A 69 4.15 -1.01 9.19
C GLU A 69 3.15 -1.64 10.18
N GLU A 70 3.06 -1.05 11.37
CA GLU A 70 2.11 -1.52 12.37
C GLU A 70 0.68 -1.27 11.89
N ALA A 71 -0.15 -2.30 11.95
CA ALA A 71 -1.55 -2.24 11.54
C ALA A 71 -2.43 -3.05 12.51
N PRO A 72 -3.72 -2.68 12.66
CA PRO A 72 -4.68 -3.47 13.43
C PRO A 72 -4.76 -4.92 12.95
N GLU A 73 -5.27 -5.81 13.78
CA GLU A 73 -5.49 -7.21 13.37
C GLU A 73 -6.43 -7.33 12.18
N GLN A 74 -7.49 -6.51 12.17
CA GLN A 74 -8.49 -6.48 11.12
C GLN A 74 -9.01 -5.05 10.97
N TYR A 75 -9.22 -4.61 9.73
CA TYR A 75 -9.87 -3.35 9.40
C TYR A 75 -10.49 -3.41 8.01
N ASP A 76 -11.39 -2.48 7.74
CA ASP A 76 -12.05 -2.34 6.45
C ASP A 76 -11.51 -1.11 5.72
N LEU A 77 -11.28 -1.26 4.41
CA LEU A 77 -11.07 -0.16 3.48
C LEU A 77 -12.34 0.01 2.65
N ARG A 78 -12.79 1.24 2.47
CA ARG A 78 -14.05 1.58 1.80
C ARG A 78 -13.82 2.34 0.52
N LEU A 79 -14.61 2.06 -0.50
CA LEU A 79 -14.56 2.80 -1.77
C LEU A 79 -14.97 4.26 -1.57
N SER A 80 -15.91 4.53 -0.69
CA SER A 80 -16.36 5.88 -0.34
C SER A 80 -15.25 6.78 0.21
N ASP A 81 -14.19 6.21 0.81
CA ASP A 81 -13.03 6.98 1.29
C ASP A 81 -12.21 7.58 0.14
N ALA A 82 -12.42 7.11 -1.10
CA ALA A 82 -11.75 7.62 -2.30
C ALA A 82 -12.59 8.64 -3.08
N PHE A 83 -13.76 9.03 -2.60
CA PHE A 83 -14.61 10.02 -3.28
C PHE A 83 -14.08 11.44 -3.01
N GLU A 84 -14.12 12.30 -4.02
CA GLU A 84 -13.70 13.70 -3.90
C GLU A 84 -14.56 14.50 -2.91
N GLN A 85 -15.79 14.04 -2.66
CA GLN A 85 -16.71 14.64 -1.69
C GLN A 85 -17.23 13.58 -0.73
N GLU A 86 -17.21 13.87 0.55
CA GLU A 86 -17.80 13.01 1.57
C GLU A 86 -19.31 12.86 1.39
N THR A 87 -19.82 11.65 1.58
CA THR A 87 -21.23 11.32 1.53
C THR A 87 -21.58 10.25 2.56
N GLU A 88 -22.69 10.46 3.28
CA GLU A 88 -23.20 9.46 4.23
C GLU A 88 -23.92 8.29 3.52
N HIS A 89 -24.41 8.55 2.30
CA HIS A 89 -25.20 7.60 1.52
C HIS A 89 -24.63 7.43 0.11
N PRO A 90 -23.53 6.71 -0.05
CA PRO A 90 -22.97 6.47 -1.38
C PRO A 90 -23.87 5.54 -2.20
N GLU A 91 -24.11 5.90 -3.47
CA GLU A 91 -24.87 5.06 -4.43
C GLU A 91 -24.09 3.79 -4.81
N ILE A 92 -22.78 3.78 -4.61
CA ILE A 92 -21.90 2.61 -4.76
C ILE A 92 -20.96 2.52 -3.57
N GLU A 93 -20.89 1.35 -2.96
CA GLU A 93 -19.93 1.03 -1.91
C GLU A 93 -19.29 -0.33 -2.16
N LEU A 94 -17.97 -0.41 -1.94
CA LEU A 94 -17.21 -1.63 -1.93
C LEU A 94 -16.31 -1.64 -0.70
N VAL A 95 -16.37 -2.72 0.05
CA VAL A 95 -15.58 -2.88 1.28
C VAL A 95 -14.59 -4.00 1.10
N CYS A 96 -13.30 -3.67 1.23
CA CYS A 96 -12.21 -4.64 1.29
C CYS A 96 -11.88 -4.93 2.75
N ARG A 97 -12.00 -6.18 3.16
CA ARG A 97 -11.64 -6.61 4.52
C ARG A 97 -10.18 -6.99 4.60
N VAL A 98 -9.42 -6.27 5.40
CA VAL A 98 -7.99 -6.49 5.58
C VAL A 98 -7.74 -7.31 6.82
N TYR A 99 -6.99 -8.39 6.68
CA TYR A 99 -6.50 -9.23 7.78
C TYR A 99 -4.99 -9.10 7.88
N ASN A 100 -4.51 -8.58 9.00
CA ASN A 100 -3.08 -8.53 9.31
C ASN A 100 -2.61 -9.94 9.69
N ILE A 101 -1.82 -10.56 8.82
CA ILE A 101 -1.34 -11.93 8.98
C ILE A 101 0.10 -12.00 9.53
N ASN A 102 0.64 -10.88 10.01
CA ASN A 102 1.93 -10.87 10.68
C ASN A 102 1.92 -11.74 11.96
N LYS A 103 3.11 -12.13 12.40
CA LYS A 103 3.30 -12.94 13.60
C LYS A 103 2.60 -12.32 14.81
N GLY A 104 1.80 -13.10 15.50
CA GLY A 104 1.03 -12.68 16.68
C GLY A 104 -0.32 -12.03 16.36
N LYS A 105 -0.66 -11.84 15.09
CA LYS A 105 -1.95 -11.30 14.63
C LYS A 105 -2.82 -12.43 14.04
N ASN A 106 -4.14 -12.30 14.14
CA ASN A 106 -5.14 -13.22 13.57
C ASN A 106 -4.85 -14.72 13.80
N ALA A 107 -4.45 -15.09 15.01
CA ALA A 107 -4.07 -16.47 15.36
C ALA A 107 -5.18 -17.49 15.04
N GLN A 108 -6.45 -17.12 15.22
CA GLN A 108 -7.59 -18.00 14.89
C GLN A 108 -7.72 -18.25 13.38
N LEU A 109 -7.49 -17.24 12.55
CA LEU A 109 -7.50 -17.39 11.09
C LEU A 109 -6.35 -18.30 10.66
N LEU A 110 -5.15 -18.02 11.14
CA LEU A 110 -3.94 -18.79 10.83
C LEU A 110 -4.02 -20.24 11.32
N SER A 111 -4.69 -20.49 12.45
CA SER A 111 -4.90 -21.87 12.93
C SER A 111 -5.80 -22.71 12.02
N LYS A 112 -6.75 -22.06 11.34
CA LYS A 112 -7.70 -22.72 10.42
C LYS A 112 -7.19 -22.89 9.00
N CYS A 113 -6.13 -22.15 8.62
CA CYS A 113 -5.56 -22.20 7.28
C CYS A 113 -4.08 -22.56 7.34
N ARG A 114 -3.76 -23.86 7.19
CA ARG A 114 -2.38 -24.36 7.23
C ARG A 114 -1.51 -23.66 6.20
N THR A 115 -1.95 -23.58 4.96
CA THR A 115 -1.18 -22.96 3.86
C THR A 115 -0.84 -21.49 4.14
N LEU A 116 -1.80 -20.70 4.68
CA LEU A 116 -1.55 -19.30 5.00
C LEU A 116 -0.53 -19.16 6.15
N ARG A 117 -0.62 -20.02 7.16
CA ARG A 117 0.33 -20.04 8.28
C ARG A 117 1.73 -20.41 7.81
N GLU A 118 1.86 -21.44 6.97
CA GLU A 118 3.13 -21.89 6.41
C GLU A 118 3.75 -20.83 5.48
N TYR A 119 2.91 -20.15 4.68
CA TYR A 119 3.36 -19.02 3.86
C TYR A 119 3.91 -17.88 4.72
N MET A 120 3.24 -17.53 5.82
CA MET A 120 3.74 -16.50 6.74
C MET A 120 5.05 -16.90 7.42
N TYR A 121 5.20 -18.17 7.77
CA TYR A 121 6.45 -18.67 8.30
C TYR A 121 7.60 -18.53 7.29
N PHE A 122 7.35 -18.88 6.03
CA PHE A 122 8.32 -18.72 4.96
C PHE A 122 8.72 -17.23 4.76
N VAL A 123 7.76 -16.33 4.69
CA VAL A 123 8.02 -14.88 4.55
C VAL A 123 8.82 -14.31 5.73
N ASP A 124 8.46 -14.69 6.97
CA ASP A 124 9.20 -14.28 8.18
C ASP A 124 10.65 -14.79 8.14
N ARG A 125 10.87 -16.00 7.64
CA ARG A 125 12.21 -16.58 7.48
C ARG A 125 13.03 -15.82 6.43
N VAL A 126 12.44 -15.49 5.28
CA VAL A 126 13.13 -14.68 4.25
C VAL A 126 13.55 -13.33 4.83
N ARG A 127 12.67 -12.65 5.56
CA ARG A 127 12.95 -11.35 6.18
C ARG A 127 14.14 -11.43 7.15
N LYS A 128 14.11 -12.39 8.05
CA LYS A 128 15.20 -12.61 9.02
C LYS A 128 16.54 -12.93 8.36
N ASN A 129 16.52 -13.80 7.37
CA ASN A 129 17.73 -14.14 6.63
C ASN A 129 18.29 -12.92 5.90
N ASN A 130 17.43 -12.09 5.30
CA ASN A 130 17.84 -10.88 4.60
C ASN A 130 18.38 -9.79 5.54
N GLU A 131 17.85 -9.66 6.74
CA GLU A 131 18.38 -8.77 7.79
C GLU A 131 19.80 -9.17 8.21
N ILE A 132 20.09 -10.47 8.23
CA ILE A 132 21.40 -11.00 8.64
C ILE A 132 22.42 -10.93 7.48
N SER A 133 22.03 -11.36 6.28
CA SER A 133 22.94 -11.52 5.14
C SER A 133 23.10 -10.24 4.30
N GLY A 134 22.09 -9.37 4.27
CA GLY A 134 22.02 -8.23 3.36
C GLY A 134 21.91 -8.63 1.87
N ASN A 135 21.82 -9.92 1.56
CA ASN A 135 21.67 -10.46 0.21
C ASN A 135 20.33 -11.17 0.07
N LEU A 136 19.43 -10.56 -0.67
CA LEU A 136 18.06 -11.05 -0.81
C LEU A 136 17.96 -12.42 -1.49
N GLU A 137 18.73 -12.66 -2.55
CA GLU A 137 18.69 -13.95 -3.26
C GLU A 137 19.14 -15.10 -2.36
N ASP A 138 20.24 -14.91 -1.61
CA ASP A 138 20.72 -15.88 -0.66
C ASP A 138 19.73 -16.09 0.49
N ALA A 139 19.11 -15.01 0.97
CA ALA A 139 18.08 -15.07 2.01
C ALA A 139 16.87 -15.90 1.60
N ILE A 140 16.37 -15.71 0.36
CA ILE A 140 15.25 -16.48 -0.17
C ILE A 140 15.66 -17.95 -0.34
N ARG A 141 16.83 -18.22 -0.93
CA ARG A 141 17.33 -19.58 -1.14
C ARG A 141 17.43 -20.36 0.18
N GLN A 142 18.06 -19.77 1.19
CA GLN A 142 18.17 -20.36 2.53
C GLN A 142 16.81 -20.57 3.19
N ALA A 143 15.85 -19.64 2.99
CA ALA A 143 14.52 -19.81 3.53
C ALA A 143 13.75 -20.95 2.86
N ILE A 144 13.90 -21.13 1.53
CA ILE A 144 13.32 -22.25 0.79
C ILE A 144 13.89 -23.58 1.31
N ASP A 145 15.22 -23.71 1.37
CA ASP A 145 15.89 -24.93 1.83
C ASP A 145 15.43 -25.32 3.24
N HIS A 146 15.44 -24.35 4.15
CA HIS A 146 15.01 -24.55 5.53
C HIS A 146 13.52 -24.96 5.66
N CYS A 147 12.64 -24.31 4.89
CA CYS A 147 11.22 -24.66 4.90
C CYS A 147 10.95 -26.05 4.33
N ILE A 148 11.71 -26.47 3.31
CA ILE A 148 11.65 -27.86 2.79
C ILE A 148 12.11 -28.87 3.84
N GLU A 149 13.18 -28.59 4.57
CA GLU A 149 13.68 -29.45 5.66
C GLU A 149 12.65 -29.59 6.79
N GLU A 150 11.95 -28.52 7.15
CA GLU A 150 10.93 -28.48 8.21
C GLU A 150 9.53 -28.93 7.77
N ASP A 151 9.33 -29.41 6.54
CA ASP A 151 8.05 -29.82 5.96
C ASP A 151 7.01 -28.67 5.87
N VAL A 152 7.52 -27.44 5.70
CA VAL A 152 6.72 -26.21 5.53
C VAL A 152 6.61 -25.89 4.04
N LEU A 153 5.41 -25.92 3.47
CA LEU A 153 5.16 -25.73 2.03
C LEU A 153 6.06 -26.63 1.15
N ARG A 154 6.56 -27.76 1.66
CA ARG A 154 7.59 -28.61 1.02
C ARG A 154 7.32 -28.86 -0.45
N ASP A 155 6.19 -29.51 -0.77
CA ASP A 155 5.86 -29.91 -2.13
C ASP A 155 5.79 -28.71 -3.08
N PHE A 156 5.23 -27.60 -2.59
CA PHE A 156 5.11 -26.36 -3.37
C PHE A 156 6.48 -25.71 -3.62
N LEU A 157 7.31 -25.59 -2.59
CA LEU A 157 8.62 -24.94 -2.69
C LEU A 157 9.61 -25.78 -3.50
N ASP A 158 9.50 -27.11 -3.42
CA ASP A 158 10.34 -28.03 -4.23
C ASP A 158 9.98 -27.97 -5.70
N GLU A 159 8.67 -28.00 -6.03
CA GLU A 159 8.19 -27.95 -7.41
C GLU A 159 8.36 -26.56 -8.07
N HIS A 160 8.22 -25.48 -7.31
CA HIS A 160 8.19 -24.09 -7.84
C HIS A 160 9.37 -23.23 -7.40
N ARG A 161 10.50 -23.82 -7.02
CA ARG A 161 11.67 -23.12 -6.44
C ARG A 161 12.07 -21.87 -7.22
N GLU A 162 12.28 -22.00 -8.54
CA GLU A 162 12.74 -20.91 -9.40
C GLU A 162 11.66 -19.81 -9.55
N GLU A 163 10.40 -20.19 -9.63
CA GLU A 163 9.29 -19.24 -9.71
C GLU A 163 9.15 -18.46 -8.40
N VAL A 164 9.25 -19.13 -7.26
CA VAL A 164 9.23 -18.48 -5.94
C VAL A 164 10.41 -17.52 -5.77
N MET A 165 11.62 -17.92 -6.15
CA MET A 165 12.80 -17.06 -6.15
C MET A 165 12.54 -15.79 -6.96
N HIS A 166 12.04 -15.92 -8.18
CA HIS A 166 11.78 -14.80 -9.06
C HIS A 166 10.69 -13.87 -8.52
N VAL A 167 9.57 -14.41 -8.10
CA VAL A 167 8.43 -13.63 -7.58
C VAL A 167 8.82 -12.90 -6.29
N MET A 168 9.47 -13.56 -5.35
CA MET A 168 9.90 -12.94 -4.10
C MET A 168 10.93 -11.83 -4.33
N THR A 169 11.87 -12.02 -5.25
CA THR A 169 12.85 -10.98 -5.61
C THR A 169 12.16 -9.75 -6.20
N LEU A 170 11.17 -9.93 -7.08
CA LEU A 170 10.39 -8.82 -7.65
C LEU A 170 9.60 -8.08 -6.58
N ASP A 171 8.92 -8.80 -5.69
CA ASP A 171 8.11 -8.20 -4.62
C ASP A 171 8.97 -7.35 -3.67
N TYR A 172 10.07 -7.89 -3.17
CA TYR A 172 10.99 -7.14 -2.31
C TYR A 172 11.64 -5.94 -3.01
N THR A 173 11.96 -6.08 -4.30
CA THR A 173 12.51 -4.96 -5.08
C THR A 173 11.47 -3.86 -5.25
N PHE A 174 10.21 -4.21 -5.47
CA PHE A 174 9.11 -3.27 -5.57
C PHE A 174 8.83 -2.58 -4.22
N GLU A 175 8.78 -3.33 -3.11
CA GLU A 175 8.66 -2.79 -1.76
C GLU A 175 9.75 -1.76 -1.46
N ARG A 176 11.01 -2.12 -1.70
CA ARG A 176 12.15 -1.24 -1.47
C ARG A 176 12.06 0.04 -2.29
N ARG A 177 11.62 -0.06 -3.54
CA ARG A 177 11.42 1.12 -4.40
C ARG A 177 10.33 2.03 -3.85
N LEU A 178 9.21 1.48 -3.39
CA LEU A 178 8.14 2.25 -2.77
C LEU A 178 8.60 2.90 -1.45
N GLU A 179 9.36 2.20 -0.62
CA GLU A 179 9.94 2.76 0.61
C GLU A 179 10.85 3.95 0.29
N MET A 180 11.71 3.83 -0.73
CA MET A 180 12.57 4.93 -1.18
C MET A 180 11.77 6.13 -1.70
N GLN A 181 10.79 5.91 -2.58
CA GLN A 181 9.93 6.98 -3.09
C GLN A 181 9.15 7.69 -1.98
N ARG A 182 8.67 6.95 -0.97
CA ARG A 182 8.00 7.54 0.19
C ARG A 182 8.96 8.39 1.03
N ALA A 183 10.17 7.90 1.28
CA ALA A 183 11.18 8.65 2.03
C ALA A 183 11.55 9.95 1.31
N GLU A 184 11.75 9.90 0.00
CA GLU A 184 11.99 11.08 -0.85
C GLU A 184 10.81 12.07 -0.80
N ALA A 185 9.57 11.57 -0.92
CA ALA A 185 8.38 12.42 -0.87
C ALA A 185 8.17 13.09 0.51
N ILE A 186 8.49 12.39 1.60
CA ILE A 186 8.45 12.96 2.95
C ILE A 186 9.51 14.06 3.08
N GLU A 187 10.75 13.80 2.67
CA GLU A 187 11.84 14.78 2.71
C GLU A 187 11.51 16.04 1.88
N ASP A 188 10.94 15.85 0.70
CA ASP A 188 10.51 16.97 -0.14
C ASP A 188 9.33 17.73 0.46
N GLY A 189 8.37 17.02 1.06
CA GLY A 189 7.25 17.61 1.78
C GLY A 189 7.70 18.45 2.98
N GLU A 190 8.66 17.96 3.76
CA GLU A 190 9.25 18.70 4.87
C GLU A 190 9.99 19.97 4.41
N LYS A 191 10.74 19.88 3.31
CA LYS A 191 11.43 21.05 2.70
C LYS A 191 10.43 22.11 2.23
N ILE A 192 9.35 21.67 1.55
CA ILE A 192 8.29 22.58 1.08
C ILE A 192 7.59 23.22 2.28
N GLY A 193 7.14 22.44 3.26
CA GLY A 193 6.45 22.93 4.44
C GLY A 193 7.31 23.91 5.26
N ARG A 194 8.61 23.63 5.43
CA ARG A 194 9.55 24.55 6.09
C ARG A 194 9.67 25.87 5.31
N LYS A 195 9.77 25.81 3.98
CA LYS A 195 9.86 27.00 3.13
C LYS A 195 8.58 27.84 3.18
N GLU A 196 7.42 27.20 3.15
CA GLU A 196 6.11 27.89 3.28
C GLU A 196 5.97 28.57 4.63
N GLN A 197 6.26 27.86 5.71
CA GLN A 197 6.25 28.41 7.06
C GLN A 197 7.20 29.61 7.20
N LEU A 198 8.41 29.48 6.66
CA LEU A 198 9.40 30.57 6.67
C LEU A 198 8.90 31.77 5.87
N SER A 199 8.27 31.54 4.71
CA SER A 199 7.67 32.58 3.87
C SER A 199 6.56 33.34 4.61
N GLU A 200 5.66 32.64 5.28
CA GLU A 200 4.60 33.25 6.08
C GLU A 200 5.15 34.08 7.24
N LEU A 201 6.18 33.60 7.93
CA LEU A 201 6.81 34.32 9.02
C LEU A 201 7.51 35.59 8.53
N ILE A 202 8.24 35.52 7.42
CA ILE A 202 8.87 36.67 6.78
C ILE A 202 7.80 37.70 6.36
N GLN A 203 6.71 37.27 5.72
CA GLN A 203 5.63 38.16 5.30
C GLN A 203 5.01 38.92 6.49
N LYS A 204 4.69 38.20 7.59
CA LYS A 204 4.15 38.83 8.82
C LYS A 204 5.10 39.88 9.43
N LYS A 205 6.41 39.70 9.28
CA LYS A 205 7.43 40.62 9.78
C LYS A 205 7.67 41.80 8.83
N ILE A 206 7.60 41.61 7.51
CA ILE A 206 7.62 42.70 6.52
C ILE A 206 6.43 43.64 6.74
N LEU A 207 5.22 43.10 6.98
CA LEU A 207 4.04 43.91 7.32
C LEU A 207 4.21 44.77 8.58
N LYS A 208 5.12 44.40 9.50
CA LYS A 208 5.49 45.15 10.65
C LYS A 208 6.69 46.12 10.41
N ASN A 209 7.05 46.34 9.12
CA ASN A 209 8.16 47.17 8.67
C ASN A 209 9.52 46.81 9.27
N LYS A 210 9.76 45.52 9.54
CA LYS A 210 11.07 45.07 10.06
C LYS A 210 12.09 44.95 8.92
N PRO A 211 13.34 45.36 9.10
CA PRO A 211 14.41 45.18 8.13
C PRO A 211 14.89 43.72 8.09
N LEU A 212 15.52 43.32 6.95
CA LEU A 212 15.99 41.97 6.70
C LEU A 212 16.83 41.39 7.85
N ASP A 213 17.79 42.14 8.35
CA ASP A 213 18.72 41.67 9.38
C ASP A 213 18.00 41.37 10.70
N GLN A 214 17.00 42.18 11.08
CA GLN A 214 16.18 41.95 12.28
C GLN A 214 15.27 40.72 12.05
N ILE A 215 14.76 40.51 10.85
CA ILE A 215 13.94 39.32 10.54
C ILE A 215 14.80 38.07 10.61
N ALA A 216 16.02 38.11 10.09
CA ALA A 216 16.96 37.00 10.13
C ALA A 216 17.29 36.60 11.58
N ASP A 217 17.63 37.56 12.41
CA ASP A 217 17.91 37.35 13.83
C ASP A 217 16.73 36.74 14.58
N GLU A 218 15.52 37.28 14.39
CA GLU A 218 14.30 36.75 15.03
C GLU A 218 13.85 35.38 14.55
N LEU A 219 14.30 34.93 13.39
CA LEU A 219 13.99 33.60 12.81
C LEU A 219 15.14 32.61 13.01
N GLU A 220 16.23 33.06 13.67
CA GLU A 220 17.45 32.27 13.89
C GLU A 220 18.04 31.72 12.55
N GLU A 221 17.88 32.50 11.47
CA GLU A 221 18.37 32.17 10.13
C GLU A 221 19.42 33.22 9.68
N SER A 222 20.28 32.84 8.70
CA SER A 222 21.21 33.84 8.16
C SER A 222 20.51 34.79 7.19
N PRO A 223 20.94 36.09 7.12
CA PRO A 223 20.39 37.04 6.15
C PRO A 223 20.51 36.54 4.70
N GLU A 224 21.57 35.80 4.37
CA GLU A 224 21.78 35.22 3.04
C GLU A 224 20.71 34.16 2.73
N THR A 225 20.34 33.35 3.70
CA THR A 225 19.34 32.29 3.54
C THR A 225 17.96 32.84 3.25
N ILE A 226 17.53 33.89 3.97
CA ILE A 226 16.18 34.42 3.85
C ILE A 226 16.03 35.52 2.80
N ARG A 227 17.12 36.13 2.33
CA ARG A 227 17.11 37.23 1.34
C ARG A 227 16.29 36.92 0.08
N PRO A 228 16.45 35.78 -0.59
CA PRO A 228 15.66 35.47 -1.79
C PRO A 228 14.15 35.45 -1.55
N LEU A 229 13.73 34.91 -0.39
CA LEU A 229 12.33 34.88 0.00
C LEU A 229 11.81 36.27 0.40
N TYR A 230 12.61 37.04 1.14
CA TYR A 230 12.29 38.40 1.55
C TYR A 230 12.07 39.30 0.35
N GLU A 231 12.97 39.26 -0.64
CA GLU A 231 12.87 40.09 -1.85
C GLU A 231 11.67 39.70 -2.71
N LYS A 232 11.43 38.40 -2.87
CA LYS A 232 10.28 37.89 -3.60
C LYS A 232 8.95 38.35 -2.96
N ILE A 233 8.79 38.14 -1.67
CA ILE A 233 7.56 38.52 -0.94
C ILE A 233 7.36 40.05 -1.00
N ARG A 234 8.43 40.82 -0.86
CA ARG A 234 8.36 42.28 -0.93
C ARG A 234 7.92 42.78 -2.31
N GLN A 235 8.36 42.14 -3.39
CA GLN A 235 7.93 42.45 -4.75
C GLN A 235 6.46 42.09 -4.95
N GLU A 236 6.00 40.93 -4.48
CA GLU A 236 4.61 40.49 -4.57
C GLU A 236 3.64 41.40 -3.78
N MET A 237 4.11 42.02 -2.69
CA MET A 237 3.31 42.95 -1.87
C MET A 237 3.25 44.39 -2.46
N GLN A 238 4.05 44.71 -3.46
CA GLN A 238 4.07 46.03 -4.12
C GLN A 238 3.25 46.06 -5.42
N GLN A 239 2.77 44.90 -5.87
CA GLN A 239 1.84 44.76 -7.00
C GLN A 239 0.38 44.75 -6.53
#